data_6b9054b60098eb28ff03eafd526a15be
#
_entry.id   6b9054b60098eb28ff03eafd526a15be
#
_cell.length_a   1.000
_cell.length_b   1.000
_cell.length_c   1.000
_cell.angle_alpha   90.00
_cell.angle_beta   90.00
_cell.angle_gamma   90.00
#
_symmetry.space_group_name_H-M   'P 1'
#
loop_
_entity.id
_entity.type
_entity.pdbx_description
1 polymer ?
#
loop_
_entity_poly.entity_id
_entity_poly.type
_entity_poly.pdbx_seq_one_letter_code
_entity_poly.pdbx_strand_id
1 'polypeptide(L)'
;KPFSVGWYAADEEGRLYRIRELYGCTGTPNEGIKADPVKQARMIREAEENDPMLRGRTILGVADPAIFNESQGESIAAMQEKSPNFLHWAPGDHTRLAGKMQFHYRLAFQADGRPMLQVFNTCKHFIRTIPNLVYSESNVEDIDTDQEDHIYDECRYVLMENPLSPPRTDPVQPMPDDPLELGKKARFFRV
;
A
#
# COMPACT_ATOMS: atom_id res chain seq x y z
N LYS A 1 -13.93 -11.12 -8.12
CA LYS A 1 -12.51 -10.75 -8.05
C LYS A 1 -11.90 -11.27 -6.75
N PRO A 2 -10.57 -11.53 -6.67
CA PRO A 2 -9.89 -11.89 -5.43
C PRO A 2 -10.01 -10.81 -4.37
N PHE A 3 -10.06 -11.19 -3.09
CA PHE A 3 -9.76 -10.26 -2.00
C PHE A 3 -8.27 -10.31 -1.66
N SER A 4 -7.72 -9.22 -1.16
CA SER A 4 -6.32 -9.12 -0.76
C SER A 4 -6.20 -8.59 0.66
N VAL A 5 -5.36 -9.22 1.45
CA VAL A 5 -4.96 -8.75 2.78
C VAL A 5 -3.44 -8.85 2.88
N GLY A 6 -2.80 -7.74 3.26
CA GLY A 6 -1.37 -7.69 3.54
C GLY A 6 -1.11 -7.30 4.99
N TRP A 7 -0.13 -7.92 5.62
CA TRP A 7 0.35 -7.51 6.93
C TRP A 7 1.69 -6.81 6.82
N TYR A 8 1.76 -5.66 7.47
CA TYR A 8 2.92 -4.79 7.42
C TYR A 8 3.45 -4.53 8.83
N ALA A 9 4.75 -4.45 8.95
CA ALA A 9 5.43 -3.92 10.12
C ALA A 9 6.10 -2.60 9.76
N ALA A 10 6.09 -1.65 10.66
CA ALA A 10 6.83 -0.40 10.52
C ALA A 10 7.98 -0.37 11.53
N ASP A 11 9.15 0.11 11.11
CA ASP A 11 10.25 0.41 12.02
C ASP A 11 10.18 1.87 12.53
N GLU A 12 11.11 2.23 13.40
CA GLU A 12 11.18 3.58 13.99
C GLU A 12 11.49 4.68 12.96
N GLU A 13 12.06 4.30 11.81
CA GLU A 13 12.35 5.21 10.70
C GLU A 13 11.14 5.39 9.75
N GLY A 14 10.05 4.64 10.00
CA GLY A 14 8.85 4.64 9.16
C GLY A 14 8.97 3.78 7.90
N ARG A 15 10.00 2.93 7.80
CA ARG A 15 10.12 1.94 6.74
C ARG A 15 9.09 0.85 6.95
N LEU A 16 8.37 0.49 5.90
CA LEU A 16 7.37 -0.56 5.92
C LEU A 16 7.94 -1.87 5.37
N TYR A 17 7.59 -2.94 6.06
CA TYR A 17 7.91 -4.31 5.67
C TYR A 17 6.61 -5.08 5.45
N ARG A 18 6.30 -5.45 4.20
CA ARG A 18 5.23 -6.41 3.92
C ARG A 18 5.71 -7.80 4.32
N ILE A 19 5.22 -8.29 5.45
CA ILE A 19 5.73 -9.53 6.07
C ILE A 19 4.91 -10.75 5.69
N ARG A 20 3.61 -10.59 5.43
CA ARG A 20 2.68 -11.67 5.06
C ARG A 20 1.62 -11.15 4.11
N GLU A 21 0.99 -12.10 3.41
CA GLU A 21 -0.17 -11.84 2.57
C GLU A 21 -1.17 -13.00 2.62
N LEU A 22 -2.44 -12.66 2.46
CA LEU A 22 -3.53 -13.58 2.19
C LEU A 22 -4.26 -13.11 0.93
N TYR A 23 -4.13 -13.89 -0.13
CA TYR A 23 -4.71 -13.54 -1.41
C TYR A 23 -5.75 -14.57 -1.83
N GLY A 24 -7.01 -14.15 -1.85
CA GLY A 24 -8.15 -15.02 -2.09
C GLY A 24 -8.37 -15.32 -3.58
N CYS A 25 -7.37 -15.88 -4.27
CA CYS A 25 -7.48 -16.30 -5.67
C CYS A 25 -7.64 -17.82 -5.81
N THR A 26 -8.20 -18.26 -6.95
CA THR A 26 -8.35 -19.68 -7.31
C THR A 26 -7.08 -20.29 -7.90
N GLY A 27 -6.07 -19.48 -8.21
CA GLY A 27 -4.90 -19.86 -9.00
C GLY A 27 -4.99 -19.36 -10.45
N THR A 28 -6.18 -19.01 -10.92
CA THR A 28 -6.37 -18.27 -12.18
C THR A 28 -6.23 -16.77 -11.92
N PRO A 29 -5.47 -16.03 -12.74
CA PRO A 29 -5.33 -14.59 -12.58
C PRO A 29 -6.71 -13.88 -12.54
N ASN A 30 -6.87 -12.94 -11.62
CA ASN A 30 -8.07 -12.11 -11.43
C ASN A 30 -9.36 -12.89 -11.09
N GLU A 31 -9.25 -14.19 -10.73
CA GLU A 31 -10.38 -15.02 -10.30
C GLU A 31 -10.31 -15.28 -8.79
N GLY A 32 -11.34 -14.77 -8.06
CA GLY A 32 -11.43 -14.89 -6.60
C GLY A 32 -12.12 -16.18 -6.15
N ILE A 33 -11.69 -16.68 -4.98
CA ILE A 33 -12.43 -17.73 -4.28
C ILE A 33 -13.77 -17.18 -3.81
N LYS A 34 -14.82 -18.02 -3.85
CA LYS A 34 -16.15 -17.64 -3.35
C LYS A 34 -16.19 -17.74 -1.82
N ALA A 35 -15.71 -16.71 -1.15
CA ALA A 35 -15.75 -16.58 0.32
C ALA A 35 -16.65 -15.40 0.70
N ASP A 36 -17.66 -15.66 1.52
CA ASP A 36 -18.47 -14.59 2.12
C ASP A 36 -17.65 -13.80 3.16
N PRO A 37 -18.13 -12.61 3.59
CA PRO A 37 -17.40 -11.77 4.54
C PRO A 37 -17.02 -12.47 5.84
N VAL A 38 -17.86 -13.32 6.39
CA VAL A 38 -17.59 -14.03 7.66
C VAL A 38 -16.49 -15.08 7.46
N LYS A 39 -16.52 -15.79 6.32
CA LYS A 39 -15.46 -16.74 5.96
C LYS A 39 -14.13 -16.04 5.73
N GLN A 40 -14.13 -14.87 5.05
CA GLN A 40 -12.94 -14.06 4.88
C GLN A 40 -12.35 -13.65 6.24
N ALA A 41 -13.19 -13.15 7.15
CA ALA A 41 -12.78 -12.77 8.50
C ALA A 41 -12.15 -13.94 9.28
N ARG A 42 -12.73 -15.13 9.18
CA ARG A 42 -12.17 -16.34 9.80
C ARG A 42 -10.79 -16.67 9.21
N MET A 43 -10.64 -16.63 7.88
CA MET A 43 -9.35 -16.89 7.23
C MET A 43 -8.27 -15.88 7.68
N ILE A 44 -8.64 -14.61 7.86
CA ILE A 44 -7.75 -13.57 8.36
C ILE A 44 -7.31 -13.89 9.80
N ARG A 45 -8.24 -14.21 10.69
CA ARG A 45 -7.92 -14.58 12.08
C ARG A 45 -7.07 -15.84 12.17
N GLU A 46 -7.39 -16.86 11.41
CA GLU A 46 -6.58 -18.08 11.33
C GLU A 46 -5.15 -17.79 10.88
N ALA A 47 -4.96 -16.89 9.92
CA ALA A 47 -3.64 -16.44 9.48
C ALA A 47 -2.88 -15.71 10.61
N GLU A 48 -3.54 -14.81 11.33
CA GLU A 48 -2.94 -14.06 12.46
C GLU A 48 -2.58 -14.97 13.65
N GLU A 49 -3.43 -15.92 13.97
CA GLU A 49 -3.23 -16.83 15.10
C GLU A 49 -2.13 -17.89 14.84
N ASN A 50 -2.00 -18.32 13.59
CA ASN A 50 -1.03 -19.35 13.22
C ASN A 50 0.35 -18.79 12.83
N ASP A 51 0.47 -17.50 12.55
CA ASP A 51 1.75 -16.90 12.19
C ASP A 51 2.53 -16.44 13.45
N PRO A 52 3.75 -16.91 13.67
CA PRO A 52 4.56 -16.52 14.83
C PRO A 52 4.89 -15.02 14.90
N MET A 53 4.88 -14.32 13.76
CA MET A 53 5.15 -12.86 13.71
C MET A 53 3.91 -12.03 14.04
N LEU A 54 2.71 -12.57 13.84
CA LEU A 54 1.44 -11.86 14.03
C LEU A 54 0.74 -12.22 15.34
N ARG A 55 0.90 -13.46 15.80
CA ARG A 55 0.21 -13.99 16.97
C ARG A 55 0.40 -13.12 18.22
N GLY A 56 -0.71 -12.74 18.82
CA GLY A 56 -0.73 -11.97 20.07
C GLY A 56 -0.36 -10.49 19.91
N ARG A 57 -0.22 -10.00 18.68
CA ARG A 57 0.04 -8.59 18.44
C ARG A 57 -1.27 -7.82 18.26
N THR A 58 -1.25 -6.55 18.63
CA THR A 58 -2.29 -5.60 18.24
C THR A 58 -2.07 -5.21 16.79
N ILE A 59 -3.04 -5.50 15.95
CA ILE A 59 -2.99 -5.21 14.51
C ILE A 59 -4.06 -4.15 14.22
N LEU A 60 -3.64 -3.02 13.66
CA LEU A 60 -4.55 -1.97 13.19
C LEU A 60 -4.96 -2.31 11.76
N GLY A 61 -6.25 -2.44 11.52
CA GLY A 61 -6.79 -2.75 10.20
C GLY A 61 -7.19 -1.48 9.45
N VAL A 62 -6.76 -1.36 8.20
CA VAL A 62 -7.24 -0.36 7.25
C VAL A 62 -7.77 -1.07 6.01
N ALA A 63 -8.89 -0.61 5.47
CA ALA A 63 -9.55 -1.29 4.36
C ALA A 63 -10.19 -0.31 3.37
N ASP A 64 -10.54 -0.84 2.19
CA ASP A 64 -11.28 -0.10 1.18
C ASP A 64 -12.56 0.49 1.78
N PRO A 65 -12.83 1.79 1.62
CA PRO A 65 -14.07 2.41 2.07
C PRO A 65 -15.34 1.73 1.56
N ALA A 66 -15.29 1.00 0.46
CA ALA A 66 -16.44 0.28 -0.08
C ALA A 66 -16.96 -0.81 0.87
N ILE A 67 -16.13 -1.39 1.75
CA ILE A 67 -16.59 -2.42 2.69
C ILE A 67 -17.49 -1.87 3.81
N PHE A 68 -17.52 -0.55 3.98
CA PHE A 68 -18.38 0.14 4.96
C PHE A 68 -19.74 0.54 4.39
N ASN A 69 -20.01 0.25 3.12
CA ASN A 69 -21.26 0.63 2.46
C ASN A 69 -22.42 -0.26 2.94
N GLU A 70 -23.49 0.39 3.44
CA GLU A 70 -24.70 -0.25 3.95
C GLU A 70 -25.90 -0.15 2.98
N SER A 71 -25.70 0.33 1.75
CA SER A 71 -26.81 0.56 0.80
C SER A 71 -27.61 -0.70 0.45
N GLN A 72 -27.04 -1.89 0.66
CA GLN A 72 -27.67 -3.19 0.38
C GLN A 72 -27.89 -4.04 1.65
N GLY A 73 -27.86 -3.42 2.81
CA GLY A 73 -27.99 -4.09 4.11
C GLY A 73 -26.76 -3.88 4.99
N GLU A 74 -26.44 -4.87 5.82
CA GLU A 74 -25.28 -4.78 6.70
C GLU A 74 -23.97 -4.72 5.91
N SER A 75 -23.05 -3.83 6.29
CA SER A 75 -21.77 -3.67 5.64
C SER A 75 -20.83 -4.87 5.86
N ILE A 76 -19.90 -5.09 4.93
CA ILE A 76 -18.88 -6.14 5.06
C ILE A 76 -18.06 -5.93 6.34
N ALA A 77 -17.68 -4.69 6.64
CA ALA A 77 -16.94 -4.36 7.86
C ALA A 77 -17.71 -4.78 9.11
N ALA A 78 -19.00 -4.44 9.20
CA ALA A 78 -19.86 -4.83 10.33
C ALA A 78 -20.01 -6.35 10.47
N MET A 79 -20.14 -7.08 9.36
CA MET A 79 -20.18 -8.56 9.39
C MET A 79 -18.87 -9.16 9.91
N GLN A 80 -17.74 -8.58 9.57
CA GLN A 80 -16.41 -9.06 9.97
C GLN A 80 -16.06 -8.71 11.42
N GLU A 81 -16.66 -7.63 11.96
CA GLU A 81 -16.47 -7.20 13.35
C GLU A 81 -17.23 -8.08 14.36
N LYS A 82 -18.19 -8.86 13.91
CA LYS A 82 -18.97 -9.74 14.80
C LYS A 82 -18.17 -10.93 15.33
N SER A 83 -18.68 -11.45 16.46
CA SER A 83 -18.19 -12.72 17.03
C SER A 83 -18.27 -13.87 15.99
N PRO A 84 -17.31 -14.80 15.97
CA PRO A 84 -16.13 -14.88 16.85
C PRO A 84 -14.90 -14.12 16.33
N ASN A 85 -14.97 -13.48 15.14
CA ASN A 85 -13.79 -12.98 14.45
C ASN A 85 -13.27 -11.63 15.00
N PHE A 86 -14.19 -10.70 15.32
CA PHE A 86 -13.86 -9.38 15.88
C PHE A 86 -12.77 -8.62 15.10
N LEU A 87 -12.86 -8.63 13.76
CA LEU A 87 -11.98 -7.81 12.93
C LEU A 87 -12.48 -6.38 12.91
N HIS A 88 -11.64 -5.47 13.33
CA HIS A 88 -11.93 -4.04 13.30
C HIS A 88 -11.15 -3.36 12.18
N TRP A 89 -11.85 -2.59 11.35
CA TRP A 89 -11.29 -1.87 10.23
C TRP A 89 -11.52 -0.37 10.34
N ALA A 90 -10.55 0.42 9.91
CA ALA A 90 -10.72 1.83 9.61
C ALA A 90 -10.80 2.01 8.08
N PRO A 91 -11.60 2.99 7.60
CA PRO A 91 -11.65 3.28 6.18
C PRO A 91 -10.34 3.92 5.71
N GLY A 92 -9.71 3.37 4.68
CA GLY A 92 -8.49 3.91 4.09
C GLY A 92 -8.76 5.10 3.16
N ASP A 93 -7.74 5.93 2.96
CA ASP A 93 -7.78 6.97 1.92
C ASP A 93 -7.64 6.34 0.54
N HIS A 94 -8.69 6.47 -0.28
CA HIS A 94 -8.74 5.90 -1.62
C HIS A 94 -8.24 6.84 -2.74
N THR A 95 -7.60 7.98 -2.39
CA THR A 95 -7.05 8.93 -3.37
C THR A 95 -5.98 8.25 -4.23
N ARG A 96 -6.34 7.89 -5.47
CA ARG A 96 -5.53 7.01 -6.33
C ARG A 96 -4.18 7.61 -6.67
N LEU A 97 -4.14 8.86 -7.14
CA LEU A 97 -2.90 9.50 -7.58
C LEU A 97 -1.93 9.71 -6.41
N ALA A 98 -2.42 10.17 -5.25
CA ALA A 98 -1.59 10.33 -4.06
C ALA A 98 -1.02 8.97 -3.60
N GLY A 99 -1.84 7.92 -3.57
CA GLY A 99 -1.40 6.57 -3.24
C GLY A 99 -0.36 6.02 -4.21
N LYS A 100 -0.50 6.26 -5.53
CA LYS A 100 0.52 5.91 -6.52
C LYS A 100 1.85 6.62 -6.25
N MET A 101 1.81 7.92 -5.92
CA MET A 101 3.03 8.67 -5.57
C MET A 101 3.70 8.08 -4.32
N GLN A 102 2.93 7.59 -3.34
CA GLN A 102 3.50 6.91 -2.18
C GLN A 102 4.26 5.63 -2.57
N PHE A 103 3.79 4.86 -3.55
CA PHE A 103 4.57 3.74 -4.07
C PHE A 103 5.92 4.20 -4.63
N HIS A 104 5.94 5.25 -5.46
CA HIS A 104 7.19 5.78 -6.02
C HIS A 104 8.16 6.24 -4.94
N TYR A 105 7.69 7.01 -3.95
CA TYR A 105 8.55 7.48 -2.85
C TYR A 105 9.11 6.33 -2.02
N ARG A 106 8.30 5.31 -1.73
CA ARG A 106 8.72 4.20 -0.89
C ARG A 106 9.59 3.17 -1.60
N LEU A 107 9.44 3.01 -2.91
CA LEU A 107 10.28 2.12 -3.69
C LEU A 107 11.62 2.77 -4.12
N ALA A 108 11.73 4.10 -4.05
CA ALA A 108 12.99 4.78 -4.30
C ALA A 108 14.04 4.42 -3.24
N PHE A 109 15.26 4.14 -3.70
CA PHE A 109 16.38 3.87 -2.80
C PHE A 109 16.76 5.12 -2.03
N GLN A 110 16.90 4.99 -0.71
CA GLN A 110 17.34 6.04 0.17
C GLN A 110 18.88 6.13 0.21
N ALA A 111 19.42 7.07 0.99
CA ALA A 111 20.86 7.26 1.14
C ALA A 111 21.58 6.03 1.72
N ASP A 112 20.89 5.19 2.50
CA ASP A 112 21.38 3.92 3.03
C ASP A 112 21.35 2.76 2.02
N GLY A 113 20.93 3.04 0.78
CA GLY A 113 20.83 2.05 -0.31
C GLY A 113 19.62 1.11 -0.18
N ARG A 114 18.64 1.40 0.70
CA ARG A 114 17.45 0.58 0.89
C ARG A 114 16.17 1.39 0.63
N PRO A 115 15.09 0.78 0.08
CA PRO A 115 13.82 1.44 -0.11
C PRO A 115 13.04 1.52 1.22
N MET A 116 12.05 2.42 1.28
CA MET A 116 11.14 2.58 2.41
C MET A 116 9.97 1.59 2.41
N LEU A 117 9.84 0.77 1.39
CA LEU A 117 8.97 -0.40 1.34
C LEU A 117 9.80 -1.62 0.98
N GLN A 118 9.81 -2.61 1.85
CA GLN A 118 10.45 -3.89 1.63
C GLN A 118 9.42 -5.01 1.70
N VAL A 119 9.64 -6.08 0.94
CA VAL A 119 8.68 -7.16 0.80
C VAL A 119 9.38 -8.48 1.07
N PHE A 120 8.82 -9.29 1.97
CA PHE A 120 9.34 -10.61 2.25
C PHE A 120 9.10 -11.54 1.06
N ASN A 121 10.02 -12.44 0.80
CA ASN A 121 9.94 -13.41 -0.30
C ASN A 121 8.78 -14.41 -0.16
N THR A 122 8.12 -14.44 0.99
CA THR A 122 6.88 -15.19 1.23
C THR A 122 5.67 -14.53 0.61
N CYS A 123 5.71 -13.21 0.30
CA CYS A 123 4.65 -12.45 -0.35
C CYS A 123 4.70 -12.65 -1.87
N LYS A 124 4.43 -13.87 -2.32
CA LYS A 124 4.62 -14.32 -3.72
C LYS A 124 3.67 -13.61 -4.68
N HIS A 125 2.45 -13.32 -4.25
CA HIS A 125 1.46 -12.66 -5.10
C HIS A 125 1.81 -11.19 -5.30
N PHE A 126 2.27 -10.47 -4.27
CA PHE A 126 2.79 -9.11 -4.42
C PHE A 126 3.94 -9.08 -5.42
N ILE A 127 4.94 -9.97 -5.23
CA ILE A 127 6.13 -10.06 -6.10
C ILE A 127 5.74 -10.38 -7.55
N ARG A 128 4.68 -11.17 -7.75
CA ARG A 128 4.19 -11.53 -9.06
C ARG A 128 3.37 -10.42 -9.72
N THR A 129 2.49 -9.75 -8.99
CA THR A 129 1.51 -8.83 -9.57
C THR A 129 2.05 -7.43 -9.76
N ILE A 130 2.71 -6.84 -8.75
CA ILE A 130 3.13 -5.44 -8.79
C ILE A 130 4.04 -5.10 -9.99
N PRO A 131 5.08 -5.88 -10.32
CA PRO A 131 5.94 -5.57 -11.46
C PRO A 131 5.27 -5.70 -12.84
N ASN A 132 4.10 -6.36 -12.90
CA ASN A 132 3.37 -6.60 -14.14
C ASN A 132 2.24 -5.58 -14.38
N LEU A 133 2.04 -4.65 -13.46
CA LEU A 133 1.03 -3.61 -13.63
C LEU A 133 1.40 -2.65 -14.76
N VAL A 134 0.44 -2.36 -15.62
CA VAL A 134 0.58 -1.41 -16.72
C VAL A 134 -0.27 -0.17 -16.49
N TYR A 135 0.07 0.92 -17.14
CA TYR A 135 -0.71 2.15 -17.09
C TYR A 135 -2.00 2.00 -17.90
N SER A 136 -3.04 2.74 -17.48
CA SER A 136 -4.29 2.83 -18.22
C SER A 136 -4.07 3.56 -19.54
N GLU A 137 -4.65 3.06 -20.63
CA GLU A 137 -4.65 3.74 -21.94
C GLU A 137 -5.44 5.04 -21.92
N SER A 138 -6.50 5.11 -21.09
CA SER A 138 -7.38 6.29 -20.98
C SER A 138 -6.87 7.31 -19.97
N ASN A 139 -6.07 6.92 -19.00
CA ASN A 139 -5.48 7.77 -17.97
C ASN A 139 -4.04 7.34 -17.68
N VAL A 140 -3.11 7.86 -18.43
CA VAL A 140 -1.67 7.52 -18.33
C VAL A 140 -1.05 7.84 -16.98
N GLU A 141 -1.73 8.60 -16.11
CA GLU A 141 -1.28 8.86 -14.75
C GLU A 141 -1.72 7.80 -13.74
N ASP A 142 -2.62 6.89 -14.11
CA ASP A 142 -3.09 5.80 -13.25
C ASP A 142 -2.80 4.43 -13.87
N ILE A 143 -2.90 3.39 -13.05
CA ILE A 143 -2.80 2.01 -13.53
C ILE A 143 -4.12 1.58 -14.16
N ASP A 144 -4.03 0.60 -15.05
CA ASP A 144 -5.20 -0.06 -15.61
C ASP A 144 -5.89 -0.91 -14.52
N THR A 145 -7.19 -0.68 -14.28
CA THR A 145 -7.99 -1.36 -13.25
C THR A 145 -8.66 -2.65 -13.76
N ASP A 146 -8.52 -2.98 -15.04
CA ASP A 146 -9.03 -4.23 -15.60
C ASP A 146 -8.06 -5.41 -15.38
N GLN A 147 -6.82 -5.10 -14.97
CA GLN A 147 -5.82 -6.10 -14.62
C GLN A 147 -5.93 -6.58 -13.17
N GLU A 148 -4.96 -7.38 -12.72
CA GLU A 148 -4.91 -7.93 -11.35
C GLU A 148 -4.29 -6.92 -10.37
N ASP A 149 -5.03 -5.85 -10.06
CA ASP A 149 -4.60 -4.69 -9.28
C ASP A 149 -4.91 -4.76 -7.77
N HIS A 150 -5.56 -5.83 -7.30
CA HIS A 150 -6.11 -5.92 -5.94
C HIS A 150 -5.06 -5.77 -4.83
N ILE A 151 -3.85 -6.31 -5.04
CA ILE A 151 -2.72 -6.18 -4.11
C ILE A 151 -2.17 -4.76 -4.13
N TYR A 152 -2.17 -4.12 -5.29
CA TYR A 152 -1.78 -2.71 -5.41
C TYR A 152 -2.74 -1.82 -4.63
N ASP A 153 -4.05 -2.00 -4.80
CA ASP A 153 -5.05 -1.21 -4.10
C ASP A 153 -4.99 -1.41 -2.58
N GLU A 154 -4.89 -2.66 -2.11
CA GLU A 154 -4.70 -2.98 -0.70
C GLU A 154 -3.42 -2.32 -0.13
N CYS A 155 -2.30 -2.45 -0.81
CA CYS A 155 -1.04 -1.86 -0.39
C CYS A 155 -1.14 -0.33 -0.34
N ARG A 156 -1.81 0.29 -1.30
CA ARG A 156 -2.00 1.73 -1.39
C ARG A 156 -2.67 2.31 -0.14
N TYR A 157 -3.64 1.61 0.46
CA TYR A 157 -4.29 2.07 1.70
C TYR A 157 -3.30 2.15 2.86
N VAL A 158 -2.46 1.16 3.08
CA VAL A 158 -1.46 1.21 4.16
C VAL A 158 -0.39 2.26 3.92
N LEU A 159 -0.02 2.52 2.65
CA LEU A 159 0.92 3.58 2.32
C LEU A 159 0.35 4.97 2.63
N MET A 160 -0.96 5.16 2.46
CA MET A 160 -1.66 6.42 2.77
C MET A 160 -1.89 6.63 4.26
N GLU A 161 -1.92 5.58 5.09
CA GLU A 161 -1.95 5.70 6.56
C GLU A 161 -0.65 6.30 7.12
N ASN A 162 0.48 6.06 6.44
CA ASN A 162 1.79 6.54 6.84
C ASN A 162 2.51 7.22 5.67
N PRO A 163 1.97 8.33 5.13
CA PRO A 163 2.50 8.92 3.91
C PRO A 163 3.89 9.50 4.15
N LEU A 164 4.81 9.23 3.22
CA LEU A 164 6.10 9.92 3.16
C LEU A 164 5.90 11.31 2.57
N SER A 165 6.51 12.31 3.22
CA SER A 165 6.62 13.62 2.61
C SER A 165 7.60 13.57 1.44
N PRO A 166 7.30 14.25 0.31
CA PRO A 166 8.29 14.38 -0.75
C PRO A 166 9.58 14.99 -0.19
N PRO A 167 10.75 14.59 -0.71
CA PRO A 167 12.01 15.19 -0.27
C PRO A 167 11.90 16.71 -0.42
N ARG A 168 12.22 17.44 0.65
CA ARG A 168 12.28 18.90 0.57
C ARG A 168 13.37 19.27 -0.43
N THR A 169 12.96 19.86 -1.53
CA THR A 169 13.91 20.63 -2.35
C THR A 169 14.30 21.83 -1.51
N ASP A 170 15.58 21.94 -1.17
CA ASP A 170 16.09 23.16 -0.55
C ASP A 170 15.59 24.36 -1.37
N PRO A 171 15.13 25.43 -0.72
CA PRO A 171 14.70 26.61 -1.46
C PRO A 171 15.85 27.05 -2.35
N VAL A 172 15.55 27.23 -3.64
CA VAL A 172 16.53 27.74 -4.59
C VAL A 172 17.01 29.09 -4.03
N GLN A 173 18.27 29.16 -3.64
CA GLN A 173 18.84 30.43 -3.19
C GLN A 173 18.77 31.41 -4.36
N PRO A 174 18.26 32.63 -4.16
CA PRO A 174 18.25 33.63 -5.20
C PRO A 174 19.68 33.81 -5.77
N MET A 175 19.78 33.85 -7.09
CA MET A 175 21.05 34.12 -7.73
C MET A 175 21.59 35.47 -7.26
N PRO A 176 22.93 35.58 -7.03
CA PRO A 176 23.52 36.86 -6.71
C PRO A 176 23.22 37.89 -7.80
N ASP A 177 22.91 39.11 -7.42
CA ASP A 177 22.67 40.19 -8.37
C ASP A 177 23.90 40.55 -9.19
N ASP A 178 25.09 40.21 -8.70
CA ASP A 178 26.40 40.42 -9.39
C ASP A 178 26.84 39.11 -10.08
N PRO A 179 26.87 39.05 -11.42
CA PRO A 179 27.39 37.91 -12.17
C PRO A 179 28.81 37.49 -11.86
N LEU A 180 29.64 38.38 -11.35
CA LEU A 180 31.04 38.09 -10.98
C LEU A 180 31.15 37.36 -9.63
N GLU A 181 30.11 37.36 -8.80
CA GLU A 181 30.03 36.57 -7.59
C GLU A 181 29.60 35.13 -7.81
N LEU A 182 29.11 34.79 -8.99
CA LEU A 182 28.71 33.44 -9.35
C LEU A 182 29.81 32.39 -9.14
N GLY A 183 31.09 32.78 -9.37
CA GLY A 183 32.23 31.89 -9.18
C GLY A 183 32.47 31.42 -7.74
N LYS A 184 31.94 32.12 -6.72
CA LYS A 184 32.13 31.78 -5.32
C LYS A 184 31.01 30.97 -4.69
N LYS A 185 29.77 31.03 -5.26
CA LYS A 185 28.57 30.38 -4.69
C LYS A 185 27.68 29.71 -5.75
N ALA A 186 28.07 29.70 -7.01
CA ALA A 186 27.24 29.18 -8.08
C ALA A 186 27.11 27.65 -8.00
N ARG A 187 25.86 27.17 -7.97
CA ARG A 187 25.53 25.77 -8.25
C ARG A 187 25.10 25.69 -9.72
N PHE A 188 25.77 24.88 -10.49
CA PHE A 188 25.45 24.69 -11.89
C PHE A 188 24.50 23.49 -12.06
N PHE A 189 23.39 23.72 -12.72
CA PHE A 189 22.41 22.68 -13.04
C PHE A 189 22.38 22.44 -14.56
N ARG A 190 22.25 21.20 -14.94
CA ARG A 190 21.94 20.80 -16.31
C ARG A 190 20.53 20.26 -16.32
N VAL A 191 19.67 20.78 -17.19
CA VAL A 191 18.32 20.30 -17.46
C VAL A 191 18.34 19.43 -18.71
#